data_3c02558aecd1ebe571d0352c0722a978
#
_entry.id   3c02558aecd1ebe571d0352c0722a978
#
_cell.length_a   1.000
_cell.length_b   1.000
_cell.length_c   1.000
_cell.angle_alpha   90.00
_cell.angle_beta   90.00
_cell.angle_gamma   90.00
#
_symmetry.space_group_name_H-M   'P 1'
#
loop_
_entity.id
_entity.type
_entity.pdbx_description
1 polymer ?
#
loop_
_entity_poly.entity_id
_entity_poly.type
_entity_poly.pdbx_seq_one_letter_code
_entity_poly.pdbx_strand_id
1 'polypeptide(L)'
;MELTAYADRLDAESQTQFSAITVKLEEDHYCVAYRGTDNTLIGWKEDFNMGFVCPVPGQKLAVDYLQKAARRLPGRLTVCGHSKGGNFAVYAAAFCGDEIQDRIEAVYNYDGPGFDSKVLSEPGYQRICQKIQTFVPQSSVVGMLLGHEEKYIIVHSEPVSYTH
;
A
#
# COMPACT_ATOMS: atom_id res chain seq x y z
N MET A 1 0.47 -4.95 21.25
CA MET A 1 -0.12 -4.64 19.92
C MET A 1 -1.63 -4.65 20.05
N GLU A 2 -2.29 -3.58 19.68
CA GLU A 2 -3.74 -3.38 19.85
C GLU A 2 -4.35 -2.90 18.54
N LEU A 3 -5.47 -3.53 18.12
CA LEU A 3 -6.23 -3.09 16.94
C LEU A 3 -7.02 -1.83 17.28
N THR A 4 -6.75 -0.74 16.57
CA THR A 4 -7.38 0.57 16.84
C THR A 4 -8.42 0.97 15.80
N ALA A 5 -8.31 0.48 14.57
CA ALA A 5 -9.28 0.73 13.52
C ALA A 5 -9.28 -0.39 12.46
N TYR A 6 -10.41 -0.56 11.80
CA TYR A 6 -10.60 -1.51 10.71
C TYR A 6 -11.55 -0.93 9.67
N ALA A 7 -11.29 -1.18 8.40
CA ALA A 7 -12.19 -0.94 7.30
C ALA A 7 -12.14 -2.09 6.29
N ASP A 8 -13.30 -2.45 5.78
CA ASP A 8 -13.46 -3.45 4.71
C ASP A 8 -14.58 -3.01 3.76
N ARG A 9 -14.30 -3.02 2.48
CA ARG A 9 -15.26 -2.62 1.45
C ARG A 9 -15.07 -3.46 0.20
N LEU A 10 -16.15 -4.10 -0.22
CA LEU A 10 -16.27 -4.78 -1.49
C LEU A 10 -17.44 -4.15 -2.27
N ASP A 11 -17.15 -3.59 -3.43
CA ASP A 11 -18.12 -2.91 -4.27
C ASP A 11 -18.02 -3.41 -5.70
N ALA A 12 -19.04 -4.13 -6.15
CA ALA A 12 -19.09 -4.72 -7.48
C ALA A 12 -19.29 -3.68 -8.60
N GLU A 13 -20.00 -2.57 -8.33
CA GLU A 13 -20.26 -1.52 -9.32
C GLU A 13 -19.00 -0.73 -9.62
N SER A 14 -18.29 -0.30 -8.57
CA SER A 14 -17.02 0.41 -8.72
C SER A 14 -15.83 -0.51 -8.94
N GLN A 15 -16.04 -1.83 -9.00
CA GLN A 15 -14.98 -2.85 -9.09
C GLN A 15 -13.88 -2.66 -8.04
N THR A 16 -14.28 -2.32 -6.82
CA THR A 16 -13.37 -1.95 -5.75
C THR A 16 -13.34 -3.00 -4.67
N GLN A 17 -12.13 -3.46 -4.35
CA GLN A 17 -11.86 -4.25 -3.16
C GLN A 17 -10.85 -3.51 -2.30
N PHE A 18 -11.25 -3.12 -1.10
CA PHE A 18 -10.42 -2.39 -0.15
C PHE A 18 -10.57 -2.94 1.26
N SER A 19 -9.45 -3.19 1.92
CA SER A 19 -9.43 -3.53 3.33
C SER A 19 -8.18 -2.98 3.99
N ALA A 20 -8.32 -2.40 5.17
CA ALA A 20 -7.22 -1.83 5.94
C ALA A 20 -7.45 -1.99 7.44
N ILE A 21 -6.36 -2.12 8.17
CA ILE A 21 -6.34 -2.11 9.63
C ILE A 21 -5.34 -1.10 10.15
N THR A 22 -5.59 -0.59 11.35
CA THR A 22 -4.62 0.21 12.09
C THR A 22 -4.36 -0.44 13.43
N VAL A 23 -3.09 -0.62 13.74
CA VAL A 23 -2.63 -1.30 14.93
C VAL A 23 -1.71 -0.39 15.71
N LYS A 24 -1.91 -0.28 17.02
CA LYS A 24 -0.96 0.37 17.92
C LYS A 24 0.21 -0.58 18.18
N LEU A 25 1.41 -0.16 17.82
CA LEU A 25 2.64 -0.91 18.04
C LEU A 25 3.25 -0.57 19.40
N GLU A 26 3.40 0.72 19.67
CA GLU A 26 3.96 1.31 20.90
C GLU A 26 3.14 2.54 21.30
N GLU A 27 3.51 3.24 22.34
CA GLU A 27 2.71 4.33 22.91
C GLU A 27 2.38 5.42 21.87
N ASP A 28 3.30 5.87 21.09
CA ASP A 28 3.10 6.89 20.06
C ASP A 28 3.43 6.39 18.65
N HIS A 29 3.25 5.08 18.40
CA HIS A 29 3.57 4.49 17.12
C HIS A 29 2.45 3.56 16.64
N TYR A 30 1.95 3.83 15.45
CA TYR A 30 0.85 3.12 14.82
C TYR A 30 1.27 2.57 13.46
N CYS A 31 0.78 1.38 13.13
CA CYS A 31 0.95 0.78 11.81
C CYS A 31 -0.40 0.73 11.09
N VAL A 32 -0.43 1.30 9.89
CA VAL A 32 -1.56 1.17 8.95
C VAL A 32 -1.19 0.11 7.92
N ALA A 33 -1.94 -0.99 7.89
CA ALA A 33 -1.71 -2.09 6.97
C ALA A 33 -2.88 -2.26 6.00
N TYR A 34 -2.56 -2.30 4.70
CA TYR A 34 -3.51 -2.54 3.62
C TYR A 34 -3.44 -3.99 3.17
N ARG A 35 -4.61 -4.61 3.03
CA ARG A 35 -4.71 -5.97 2.51
C ARG A 35 -4.53 -5.99 0.99
N GLY A 36 -3.86 -7.02 0.51
CA GLY A 36 -3.75 -7.32 -0.91
C GLY A 36 -5.03 -7.89 -1.50
N THR A 37 -4.92 -8.40 -2.72
CA THR A 37 -6.02 -9.05 -3.46
C THR A 37 -6.48 -10.32 -2.74
N ASP A 38 -7.78 -10.52 -2.69
CA ASP A 38 -8.36 -11.82 -2.40
C ASP A 38 -8.65 -12.60 -3.70
N ASN A 39 -9.22 -13.78 -3.58
CA ASN A 39 -9.57 -14.63 -4.73
C ASN A 39 -10.89 -14.22 -5.42
N THR A 40 -11.30 -12.95 -5.28
CA THR A 40 -12.50 -12.45 -5.97
C THR A 40 -12.19 -11.95 -7.38
N LEU A 41 -13.14 -12.11 -8.29
CA LEU A 41 -13.04 -11.56 -9.64
C LEU A 41 -12.89 -10.03 -9.64
N ILE A 42 -13.47 -9.36 -8.64
CA ILE A 42 -13.41 -7.90 -8.47
C ILE A 42 -11.98 -7.47 -8.14
N GLY A 43 -11.32 -8.16 -7.20
CA GLY A 43 -9.93 -7.90 -6.85
C GLY A 43 -8.99 -8.04 -8.05
N TRP A 44 -9.12 -9.10 -8.83
CA TRP A 44 -8.33 -9.31 -10.04
C TRP A 44 -8.53 -8.24 -11.11
N LYS A 45 -9.77 -7.76 -11.30
CA LYS A 45 -10.06 -6.66 -12.24
C LYS A 45 -9.43 -5.35 -11.80
N GLU A 46 -9.47 -5.03 -10.51
CA GLU A 46 -8.84 -3.81 -9.98
C GLU A 46 -7.31 -3.88 -10.12
N ASP A 47 -6.70 -5.05 -9.89
CA ASP A 47 -5.27 -5.27 -10.09
C ASP A 47 -4.85 -5.04 -11.54
N PHE A 48 -5.65 -5.55 -12.50
CA PHE A 48 -5.41 -5.32 -13.91
C PHE A 48 -5.54 -3.83 -14.27
N ASN A 49 -6.55 -3.14 -13.72
CA ASN A 49 -6.80 -1.72 -13.97
C ASN A 49 -5.69 -0.82 -13.43
N MET A 50 -4.98 -1.20 -12.35
CA MET A 50 -3.85 -0.41 -11.83
C MET A 50 -2.72 -0.22 -12.86
N GLY A 51 -2.58 -1.10 -13.84
CA GLY A 51 -1.63 -0.96 -14.93
C GLY A 51 -2.03 0.08 -15.98
N PHE A 52 -3.31 0.48 -16.03
CA PHE A 52 -3.85 1.36 -17.07
C PHE A 52 -4.55 2.61 -16.55
N VAL A 53 -5.03 2.58 -15.33
CA VAL A 53 -5.80 3.67 -14.69
C VAL A 53 -5.23 3.98 -13.32
N CYS A 54 -4.72 5.19 -13.14
CA CYS A 54 -4.27 5.69 -11.85
C CYS A 54 -4.86 7.10 -11.65
N PRO A 55 -5.53 7.38 -10.51
CA PRO A 55 -5.80 6.48 -9.40
C PRO A 55 -7.00 5.55 -9.61
N VAL A 56 -6.88 4.29 -9.22
CA VAL A 56 -8.03 3.39 -9.07
C VAL A 56 -8.85 3.75 -7.81
N PRO A 57 -10.13 3.33 -7.71
CA PRO A 57 -10.95 3.63 -6.54
C PRO A 57 -10.32 3.19 -5.21
N GLY A 58 -9.68 2.01 -5.16
CA GLY A 58 -9.02 1.50 -3.96
C GLY A 58 -7.87 2.38 -3.48
N GLN A 59 -7.10 2.99 -4.39
CA GLN A 59 -6.05 3.95 -4.04
C GLN A 59 -6.61 5.20 -3.36
N LYS A 60 -7.75 5.72 -3.84
CA LYS A 60 -8.44 6.86 -3.22
C LYS A 60 -8.93 6.51 -1.81
N LEU A 61 -9.50 5.32 -1.64
CA LEU A 61 -9.92 4.83 -0.33
C LEU A 61 -8.73 4.64 0.62
N ALA A 62 -7.57 4.22 0.11
CA ALA A 62 -6.36 4.09 0.90
C ALA A 62 -5.86 5.44 1.45
N VAL A 63 -5.86 6.49 0.61
CA VAL A 63 -5.55 7.85 1.04
C VAL A 63 -6.53 8.33 2.12
N ASP A 64 -7.83 8.20 1.87
CA ASP A 64 -8.88 8.62 2.81
C ASP A 64 -8.78 7.89 4.16
N TYR A 65 -8.52 6.58 4.12
CA TYR A 65 -8.32 5.80 5.33
C TYR A 65 -7.11 6.28 6.15
N LEU A 66 -5.94 6.47 5.50
CA LEU A 66 -4.74 6.95 6.18
C LEU A 66 -4.95 8.33 6.79
N GLN A 67 -5.58 9.24 6.07
CA GLN A 67 -5.92 10.57 6.57
C GLN A 67 -6.84 10.52 7.79
N LYS A 68 -7.87 9.68 7.77
CA LYS A 68 -8.78 9.50 8.90
C LYS A 68 -8.10 8.89 10.12
N ALA A 69 -7.24 7.88 9.91
CA ALA A 69 -6.45 7.27 10.97
C ALA A 69 -5.49 8.29 11.59
N ALA A 70 -4.73 9.02 10.76
CA ALA A 70 -3.76 10.01 11.22
C ALA A 70 -4.37 11.17 12.00
N ARG A 71 -5.59 11.61 11.64
CA ARG A 71 -6.31 12.66 12.40
C ARG A 71 -6.77 12.20 13.79
N ARG A 72 -7.03 10.91 13.97
CA ARG A 72 -7.51 10.34 15.24
C ARG A 72 -6.38 9.90 16.17
N LEU A 73 -5.25 9.52 15.58
CA LEU A 73 -4.14 8.90 16.28
C LEU A 73 -2.93 9.82 16.19
N PRO A 74 -2.53 10.48 17.27
CA PRO A 74 -1.30 11.28 17.32
C PRO A 74 -0.08 10.34 17.28
N GLY A 75 1.07 10.86 16.85
CA GLY A 75 2.32 10.13 16.88
C GLY A 75 2.81 9.64 15.52
N ARG A 76 3.78 8.76 15.55
CA ARG A 76 4.50 8.23 14.39
C ARG A 76 3.68 7.18 13.65
N LEU A 77 3.90 7.07 12.35
CA LEU A 77 3.18 6.15 11.49
C LEU A 77 4.16 5.25 10.71
N THR A 78 3.85 3.98 10.67
CA THR A 78 4.35 3.04 9.68
C THR A 78 3.19 2.65 8.77
N VAL A 79 3.43 2.59 7.47
CA VAL A 79 2.42 2.19 6.49
C VAL A 79 2.93 0.95 5.77
N CYS A 80 2.10 -0.06 5.58
CA CYS A 80 2.54 -1.28 4.91
C CYS A 80 1.43 -2.00 4.15
N GLY A 81 1.83 -2.91 3.28
CA GLY A 81 0.91 -3.78 2.58
C GLY A 81 1.63 -4.80 1.69
N HIS A 82 0.91 -5.84 1.31
CA HIS A 82 1.39 -6.90 0.43
C HIS A 82 0.61 -6.89 -0.89
N SER A 83 1.28 -7.13 -2.01
CA SER A 83 0.69 -7.16 -3.34
C SER A 83 -0.06 -5.85 -3.64
N LYS A 84 -1.31 -5.85 -4.07
CA LYS A 84 -2.14 -4.65 -4.22
C LYS A 84 -2.11 -3.73 -3.00
N GLY A 85 -2.12 -4.31 -1.79
CA GLY A 85 -2.01 -3.54 -0.55
C GLY A 85 -0.67 -2.81 -0.41
N GLY A 86 0.41 -3.34 -0.97
CA GLY A 86 1.71 -2.67 -1.05
C GLY A 86 1.66 -1.41 -1.93
N ASN A 87 1.02 -1.51 -3.09
CA ASN A 87 0.75 -0.35 -3.95
C ASN A 87 -0.13 0.68 -3.23
N PHE A 88 -1.20 0.25 -2.54
CA PHE A 88 -2.05 1.15 -1.74
C PHE A 88 -1.29 1.85 -0.62
N ALA A 89 -0.37 1.16 0.05
CA ALA A 89 0.46 1.73 1.11
C ALA A 89 1.34 2.87 0.58
N VAL A 90 2.02 2.64 -0.53
CA VAL A 90 2.87 3.67 -1.16
C VAL A 90 2.01 4.83 -1.69
N TYR A 91 0.91 4.53 -2.39
CA TYR A 91 0.03 5.56 -2.92
C TYR A 91 -0.59 6.42 -1.81
N ALA A 92 -1.09 5.82 -0.75
CA ALA A 92 -1.64 6.54 0.38
C ALA A 92 -0.59 7.43 1.06
N ALA A 93 0.62 6.94 1.27
CA ALA A 93 1.70 7.72 1.84
C ALA A 93 2.14 8.89 0.94
N ALA A 94 2.12 8.71 -0.38
CA ALA A 94 2.46 9.77 -1.34
C ALA A 94 1.42 10.90 -1.38
N PHE A 95 0.14 10.59 -1.16
CA PHE A 95 -0.96 11.54 -1.38
C PHE A 95 -1.76 11.90 -0.10
N CYS A 96 -1.28 11.53 1.09
CA CYS A 96 -1.99 11.85 2.35
C CYS A 96 -1.84 13.31 2.81
N GLY A 97 -0.93 14.07 2.23
CA GLY A 97 -0.60 15.44 2.60
C GLY A 97 0.63 15.55 3.50
N ASP A 98 1.31 16.69 3.41
CA ASP A 98 2.65 16.93 3.98
C ASP A 98 2.71 16.69 5.48
N GLU A 99 1.73 17.18 6.23
CA GLU A 99 1.69 17.06 7.70
C GLU A 99 1.66 15.57 8.15
N ILE A 100 0.98 14.72 7.38
CA ILE A 100 0.92 13.29 7.67
C ILE A 100 2.21 12.62 7.21
N GLN A 101 2.74 13.00 6.05
CA GLN A 101 4.02 12.51 5.54
C GLN A 101 5.18 12.75 6.52
N ASP A 102 5.18 13.87 7.24
CA ASP A 102 6.20 14.17 8.26
C ASP A 102 6.19 13.16 9.41
N ARG A 103 5.02 12.60 9.71
CA ARG A 103 4.83 11.58 10.76
C ARG A 103 5.11 10.15 10.29
N ILE A 104 5.18 9.92 8.98
CA ILE A 104 5.51 8.60 8.43
C ILE A 104 7.01 8.35 8.62
N GLU A 105 7.37 7.30 9.34
CA GLU A 105 8.75 6.86 9.52
C GLU A 105 9.21 5.92 8.41
N ALA A 106 8.33 4.98 8.02
CA ALA A 106 8.61 4.01 6.97
C ALA A 106 7.34 3.58 6.22
N VAL A 107 7.53 3.25 4.96
CA VAL A 107 6.50 2.62 4.12
C VAL A 107 7.06 1.29 3.61
N TYR A 108 6.42 0.18 3.96
CA TYR A 108 6.84 -1.14 3.53
C TYR A 108 5.91 -1.67 2.44
N ASN A 109 6.47 -1.82 1.26
CA ASN A 109 5.82 -2.43 0.11
C ASN A 109 6.33 -3.87 -0.06
N TYR A 110 5.48 -4.85 0.23
CA TYR A 110 5.82 -6.25 0.05
C TYR A 110 5.21 -6.75 -1.26
N ASP A 111 6.05 -6.82 -2.29
CA ASP A 111 5.71 -7.37 -3.61
C ASP A 111 4.52 -6.67 -4.30
N GLY A 112 4.30 -5.39 -4.02
CA GLY A 112 3.29 -4.59 -4.71
C GLY A 112 3.82 -4.02 -6.02
N PRO A 113 2.95 -3.86 -7.04
CA PRO A 113 3.34 -3.22 -8.28
C PRO A 113 3.72 -1.75 -8.06
N GLY A 114 4.63 -1.26 -8.88
CA GLY A 114 5.05 0.14 -8.90
C GLY A 114 4.02 1.09 -9.51
N PHE A 115 4.49 2.20 -10.08
CA PHE A 115 3.66 3.26 -10.62
C PHE A 115 4.14 3.71 -12.01
N ASP A 116 3.27 4.41 -12.71
CA ASP A 116 3.65 5.10 -13.93
C ASP A 116 4.53 6.33 -13.65
N SER A 117 5.20 6.84 -14.68
CA SER A 117 6.10 7.99 -14.55
C SER A 117 5.41 9.26 -14.03
N LYS A 118 4.10 9.38 -14.23
CA LYS A 118 3.34 10.53 -13.75
C LYS A 118 3.25 10.52 -12.22
N VAL A 119 2.90 9.39 -11.63
CA VAL A 119 2.87 9.24 -10.17
C VAL A 119 4.27 9.37 -9.58
N LEU A 120 5.27 8.74 -10.19
CA LEU A 120 6.65 8.82 -9.72
C LEU A 120 7.19 10.26 -9.68
N SER A 121 6.77 11.11 -10.62
CA SER A 121 7.16 12.53 -10.67
C SER A 121 6.39 13.45 -9.72
N GLU A 122 5.34 12.96 -9.06
CA GLU A 122 4.55 13.78 -8.14
C GLU A 122 5.37 14.20 -6.89
N PRO A 123 5.27 15.47 -6.48
CA PRO A 123 6.03 15.97 -5.32
C PRO A 123 5.82 15.15 -4.04
N GLY A 124 4.58 14.69 -3.80
CA GLY A 124 4.26 13.85 -2.64
C GLY A 124 4.97 12.50 -2.68
N TYR A 125 5.10 11.86 -3.85
CA TYR A 125 5.87 10.63 -4.00
C TYR A 125 7.36 10.89 -3.75
N GLN A 126 7.92 11.91 -4.38
CA GLN A 126 9.33 12.26 -4.23
C GLN A 126 9.72 12.57 -2.77
N ARG A 127 8.82 13.23 -2.04
CA ARG A 127 9.01 13.55 -0.62
C ARG A 127 9.15 12.30 0.25
N ILE A 128 8.40 11.24 -0.03
CA ILE A 128 8.42 10.01 0.78
C ILE A 128 9.29 8.89 0.18
N CYS A 129 9.84 9.07 -1.00
CA CYS A 129 10.56 8.03 -1.75
C CYS A 129 11.66 7.35 -0.90
N GLN A 130 12.42 8.12 -0.13
CA GLN A 130 13.48 7.57 0.73
C GLN A 130 12.97 6.83 1.96
N LYS A 131 11.69 6.99 2.32
CA LYS A 131 11.03 6.26 3.41
C LYS A 131 10.41 4.94 2.93
N ILE A 132 10.33 4.72 1.61
CA ILE A 132 9.77 3.50 1.02
C ILE A 132 10.85 2.42 0.99
N GLN A 133 10.47 1.23 1.41
CA GLN A 133 11.25 0.01 1.30
C GLN A 133 10.40 -1.05 0.62
N THR A 134 10.79 -1.41 -0.60
CA THR A 134 10.10 -2.42 -1.40
C THR A 134 10.86 -3.74 -1.33
N PHE A 135 10.17 -4.81 -0.96
CA PHE A 135 10.71 -6.17 -0.90
C PHE A 135 10.04 -7.01 -1.98
N VAL A 136 10.86 -7.54 -2.88
CA VAL A 136 10.37 -8.32 -4.03
C VAL A 136 10.93 -9.73 -3.94
N PRO A 137 10.08 -10.78 -3.90
CA PRO A 137 10.54 -12.16 -4.00
C PRO A 137 11.29 -12.41 -5.31
N GLN A 138 12.33 -13.25 -5.27
CA GLN A 138 13.18 -13.55 -6.43
C GLN A 138 12.40 -14.02 -7.66
N SER A 139 11.26 -14.69 -7.47
CA SER A 139 10.38 -15.21 -8.53
C SER A 139 9.14 -14.38 -8.79
N SER A 140 9.05 -13.17 -8.21
CA SER A 140 7.86 -12.34 -8.37
C SER A 140 7.75 -11.78 -9.79
N VAL A 141 6.51 -11.77 -10.28
CA VAL A 141 6.11 -11.04 -11.48
C VAL A 141 5.44 -9.72 -11.09
N VAL A 142 4.63 -9.73 -10.03
CA VAL A 142 3.81 -8.57 -9.61
C VAL A 142 4.66 -7.39 -9.17
N GLY A 143 5.62 -7.61 -8.28
CA GLY A 143 6.51 -6.57 -7.78
C GLY A 143 7.47 -5.99 -8.82
N MET A 144 7.55 -6.62 -10.00
CA MET A 144 8.35 -6.13 -11.13
C MET A 144 7.51 -5.36 -12.16
N LEU A 145 6.19 -5.23 -11.94
CA LEU A 145 5.32 -4.46 -12.81
C LEU A 145 5.43 -2.97 -12.52
N LEU A 146 5.47 -2.16 -13.60
CA LEU A 146 5.58 -0.71 -13.56
C LEU A 146 6.92 -0.20 -12.99
N GLY A 147 7.01 1.10 -12.72
CA GLY A 147 8.25 1.74 -12.26
C GLY A 147 8.37 1.82 -10.75
N HIS A 148 9.61 1.70 -10.29
CA HIS A 148 10.03 1.90 -8.91
C HIS A 148 11.21 2.87 -8.90
N GLU A 149 11.14 3.96 -8.15
CA GLU A 149 12.27 4.87 -7.93
C GLU A 149 12.86 4.71 -6.52
N GLU A 150 12.11 4.10 -5.63
CA GLU A 150 12.54 3.78 -4.27
C GLU A 150 13.55 2.62 -4.24
N LYS A 151 14.20 2.49 -3.10
CA LYS A 151 15.08 1.34 -2.84
C LYS A 151 14.26 0.06 -2.75
N TYR A 152 14.52 -0.91 -3.65
CA TYR A 152 13.91 -2.24 -3.51
C TYR A 152 14.98 -3.31 -3.23
N ILE A 153 14.56 -4.35 -2.52
CA ILE A 153 15.39 -5.45 -2.04
C ILE A 153 14.80 -6.76 -2.59
N ILE A 154 15.62 -7.49 -3.36
CA ILE A 154 15.23 -8.83 -3.79
C ILE A 154 15.47 -9.78 -2.62
N VAL A 155 14.41 -10.49 -2.20
CA VAL A 155 14.48 -11.49 -1.15
C VAL A 155 14.44 -12.90 -1.73
N HIS A 156 15.28 -13.77 -1.19
CA HIS A 156 15.23 -15.18 -1.53
C HIS A 156 13.95 -15.78 -0.97
N SER A 157 13.16 -16.41 -1.82
CA SER A 157 11.93 -17.11 -1.42
C SER A 157 11.87 -18.47 -2.11
N GLU A 158 11.58 -19.51 -1.35
CA GLU A 158 11.19 -20.78 -1.94
C GLU A 158 9.73 -20.69 -2.40
N PRO A 159 9.43 -21.17 -3.62
CA PRO A 159 8.04 -21.20 -4.07
C PRO A 159 7.24 -22.10 -3.14
N VAL A 160 6.20 -21.55 -2.53
CA VAL A 160 5.23 -22.35 -1.78
C VAL A 160 4.44 -23.14 -2.79
N SER A 161 4.75 -24.42 -2.98
CA SER A 161 3.93 -25.30 -3.78
C SER A 161 2.64 -25.60 -3.02
N TYR A 162 1.55 -24.97 -3.44
CA TYR A 162 0.22 -25.40 -3.02
C TYR A 162 -0.10 -26.72 -3.74
N THR A 163 0.47 -27.82 -3.25
CA THR A 163 -0.03 -29.15 -3.57
C THR A 163 -1.26 -29.41 -2.71
N HIS A 164 -2.40 -29.29 -3.32
CA HIS A 164 -3.65 -29.81 -2.81
C HIS A 164 -3.98 -31.13 -3.46
#